data_e0cdfb37f78e12bbf110a640761f28ca
#
_entry.id   e0cdfb37f78e12bbf110a640761f28ca
#
_cell.length_a   1.000
_cell.length_b   1.000
_cell.length_c   1.000
_cell.angle_alpha   90.00
_cell.angle_beta   90.00
_cell.angle_gamma   90.00
#
_symmetry.space_group_name_H-M   'P 1'
#
loop_
_entity.id
_entity.type
_entity.pdbx_description
1 polymer ?
#
loop_
_entity_poly.entity_id
_entity_poly.type
_entity_poly.pdbx_seq_one_letter_code
_entity_poly.pdbx_strand_id
1 'polypeptide(L)'
;VLEKTDATCAVIEPKFLGLYCGLRDEAGRLPKGLFVARMNEEDVEGADAAREALASDPLLRDFTALRARAAVELAECCALSSDDPAEIIFTSGTTSRPKGVVLTHANILFSGLYADWEVSLTRDDRLLTTMPACHSNFQMAALMPVLTAGAELIVIEKYSASRFWSQIREFRATVTQCVAMMLRTLMLQPEDALERDHELREILYFLPVTTEEKEAFERRFGVRIMNTYGSTETIGWVLTDPPTGPRRWPSVGRVGLGYQARIVADDGAEAPVGEVGEIQVKGIPGRTVMKEYFGNPEATAQAFTPDGWLRTGDKGYVDESGWFFFVDRKANMIKRAGENISAGEVEQVLECHPAIAEAAVIGVLDPIRDQAVKAFVRLESGARLTEEEVRAHCEERLAAFKVPSIIEFVEDFPRTCSMKIEKKLLR
;
A
#
# COMPACT_ATOMS: atom_id res chain seq x y z
N VAL A 1 -11.62 -5.22 15.12
CA VAL A 1 -10.88 -3.99 15.47
C VAL A 1 -11.42 -3.42 16.76
N LEU A 2 -12.67 -2.99 16.83
CA LEU A 2 -13.28 -2.33 18.00
C LEU A 2 -13.10 -3.10 19.32
N GLU A 3 -13.40 -4.39 19.30
CA GLU A 3 -13.25 -5.26 20.46
C GLU A 3 -11.80 -5.37 20.94
N LYS A 4 -10.84 -5.36 20.00
CA LYS A 4 -9.42 -5.50 20.29
C LYS A 4 -8.80 -4.21 20.81
N THR A 5 -9.29 -3.04 20.36
CA THR A 5 -8.71 -1.73 20.69
C THR A 5 -9.35 -1.05 21.89
N ASP A 6 -10.44 -1.61 22.44
CA ASP A 6 -11.24 -1.00 23.51
C ASP A 6 -11.61 0.47 23.18
N ALA A 7 -11.94 0.71 21.90
CA ALA A 7 -12.23 2.04 21.39
C ALA A 7 -13.45 2.64 22.08
N THR A 8 -13.33 3.84 22.60
CA THR A 8 -14.41 4.55 23.30
C THR A 8 -15.35 5.31 22.37
N CYS A 9 -14.85 5.67 21.17
CA CYS A 9 -15.61 6.37 20.13
C CYS A 9 -15.28 5.77 18.75
N ALA A 10 -16.23 5.87 17.82
CA ALA A 10 -16.01 5.57 16.41
C ALA A 10 -16.60 6.69 15.54
N VAL A 11 -15.92 7.02 14.47
CA VAL A 11 -16.40 7.90 13.40
C VAL A 11 -16.53 7.06 12.13
N ILE A 12 -17.71 7.04 11.54
CA ILE A 12 -18.01 6.18 10.39
C ILE A 12 -18.73 6.96 9.28
N GLU A 13 -18.65 6.47 8.05
CA GLU A 13 -19.51 6.93 6.97
C GLU A 13 -20.90 6.29 7.06
N PRO A 14 -21.96 6.96 6.55
CA PRO A 14 -23.35 6.47 6.60
C PRO A 14 -23.55 5.05 6.09
N LYS A 15 -22.90 4.67 4.99
CA LYS A 15 -22.98 3.33 4.39
C LYS A 15 -22.55 2.18 5.29
N PHE A 16 -21.73 2.45 6.31
CA PHE A 16 -21.26 1.46 7.27
C PHE A 16 -22.13 1.36 8.53
N LEU A 17 -23.15 2.21 8.66
CA LEU A 17 -23.95 2.27 9.89
C LEU A 17 -24.66 0.94 10.19
N GLY A 18 -25.26 0.30 9.17
CA GLY A 18 -25.91 -0.99 9.35
C GLY A 18 -24.98 -2.07 9.86
N LEU A 19 -23.74 -2.12 9.36
CA LEU A 19 -22.69 -3.03 9.85
C LEU A 19 -22.39 -2.78 11.33
N TYR A 20 -22.24 -1.52 11.74
CA TYR A 20 -21.94 -1.17 13.12
C TYR A 20 -23.11 -1.47 14.07
N CYS A 21 -24.34 -1.21 13.66
CA CYS A 21 -25.52 -1.56 14.46
C CYS A 21 -25.64 -3.07 14.66
N GLY A 22 -25.42 -3.87 13.61
CA GLY A 22 -25.40 -5.33 13.71
C GLY A 22 -24.32 -5.85 14.67
N LEU A 23 -23.12 -5.33 14.59
CA LEU A 23 -22.03 -5.69 15.52
C LEU A 23 -22.33 -5.29 16.97
N ARG A 24 -23.06 -4.19 17.20
CA ARG A 24 -23.53 -3.79 18.52
C ARG A 24 -24.44 -4.85 19.15
N ASP A 25 -25.39 -5.30 18.39
CA ASP A 25 -26.40 -6.22 18.87
C ASP A 25 -25.82 -7.60 19.18
N GLU A 26 -24.78 -8.00 18.45
CA GLU A 26 -24.08 -9.27 18.67
C GLU A 26 -23.07 -9.24 19.84
N ALA A 27 -22.30 -8.17 19.98
CA ALA A 27 -21.14 -8.14 20.88
C ALA A 27 -21.43 -7.53 22.27
N GLY A 28 -22.55 -6.83 22.46
CA GLY A 28 -22.90 -6.15 23.73
C GLY A 28 -21.90 -5.07 24.17
N ARG A 29 -20.89 -4.77 23.33
CA ARG A 29 -19.81 -3.80 23.57
C ARG A 29 -19.60 -2.93 22.34
N LEU A 30 -20.13 -1.74 22.37
CA LEU A 30 -19.80 -0.72 21.39
C LEU A 30 -19.10 0.45 22.06
N PRO A 31 -18.35 1.25 21.24
CA PRO A 31 -17.91 2.56 21.66
C PRO A 31 -19.07 3.34 22.27
N LYS A 32 -18.79 4.07 23.37
CA LYS A 32 -19.78 4.92 24.06
C LYS A 32 -20.30 6.06 23.20
N GLY A 33 -19.62 6.37 22.09
CA GLY A 33 -20.01 7.35 21.10
C GLY A 33 -19.80 6.85 19.68
N LEU A 34 -20.88 6.83 18.89
CA LEU A 34 -20.84 6.54 17.48
C LEU A 34 -21.21 7.81 16.70
N PHE A 35 -20.28 8.30 15.90
CA PHE A 35 -20.43 9.53 15.15
C PHE A 35 -20.52 9.20 13.65
N VAL A 36 -21.55 9.73 12.98
CA VAL A 36 -21.75 9.58 11.55
C VAL A 36 -21.26 10.83 10.85
N ALA A 37 -20.28 10.69 9.97
CA ALA A 37 -19.67 11.77 9.19
C ALA A 37 -20.48 12.05 7.91
N ARG A 38 -20.15 13.14 7.22
CA ARG A 38 -20.66 13.50 5.87
C ARG A 38 -22.20 13.64 5.78
N MET A 39 -22.87 13.96 6.88
CA MET A 39 -24.34 14.05 6.90
C MET A 39 -24.90 15.29 6.19
N ASN A 40 -24.06 16.27 5.86
CA ASN A 40 -24.42 17.50 5.15
C ASN A 40 -24.09 17.45 3.66
N GLU A 41 -23.55 16.36 3.16
CA GLU A 41 -23.22 16.17 1.75
C GLU A 41 -24.42 15.57 1.01
N GLU A 42 -24.61 15.98 -0.23
CA GLU A 42 -25.61 15.41 -1.15
C GLU A 42 -25.08 14.09 -1.74
N ASP A 43 -25.98 13.17 -2.09
CA ASP A 43 -25.66 11.89 -2.74
C ASP A 43 -24.70 10.94 -1.98
N VAL A 44 -24.67 11.02 -0.65
CA VAL A 44 -23.90 10.08 0.17
C VAL A 44 -24.66 8.77 0.35
N GLU A 45 -24.04 7.67 -0.05
CA GLU A 45 -24.59 6.33 0.11
C GLU A 45 -24.96 6.03 1.57
N GLY A 46 -26.22 5.63 1.83
CA GLY A 46 -26.73 5.30 3.16
C GLY A 46 -27.12 6.52 4.01
N ALA A 47 -27.06 7.76 3.50
CA ALA A 47 -27.38 8.96 4.27
C ALA A 47 -28.82 9.01 4.80
N ASP A 48 -29.80 8.55 4.02
CA ASP A 48 -31.20 8.55 4.46
C ASP A 48 -31.45 7.60 5.63
N ALA A 49 -30.94 6.37 5.52
CA ALA A 49 -31.00 5.41 6.64
C ALA A 49 -30.25 5.93 7.88
N ALA A 50 -29.12 6.64 7.68
CA ALA A 50 -28.39 7.24 8.79
C ALA A 50 -29.15 8.39 9.45
N ARG A 51 -29.90 9.22 8.69
CA ARG A 51 -30.77 10.28 9.25
C ARG A 51 -31.89 9.71 10.11
N GLU A 52 -32.53 8.64 9.63
CA GLU A 52 -33.57 7.94 10.41
C GLU A 52 -32.98 7.35 11.71
N ALA A 53 -31.85 6.71 11.63
CA ALA A 53 -31.17 6.14 12.78
C ALA A 53 -30.73 7.22 13.80
N LEU A 54 -30.16 8.33 13.33
CA LEU A 54 -29.79 9.49 14.18
C LEU A 54 -30.99 10.09 14.93
N ALA A 55 -32.19 10.04 14.33
CA ALA A 55 -33.42 10.51 14.96
C ALA A 55 -33.95 9.59 16.05
N SER A 56 -33.64 8.30 15.98
CA SER A 56 -34.22 7.25 16.85
C SER A 56 -33.22 6.69 17.87
N ASP A 57 -31.92 6.71 17.61
CA ASP A 57 -30.89 6.12 18.47
C ASP A 57 -30.05 7.21 19.18
N PRO A 58 -30.20 7.39 20.50
CA PRO A 58 -29.48 8.43 21.25
C PRO A 58 -27.97 8.20 21.37
N LEU A 59 -27.47 7.02 21.00
CA LEU A 59 -26.04 6.71 20.97
C LEU A 59 -25.35 7.23 19.69
N LEU A 60 -26.14 7.48 18.64
CA LEU A 60 -25.65 8.03 17.40
C LEU A 60 -25.58 9.58 17.48
N ARG A 61 -24.55 10.13 16.88
CA ARG A 61 -24.33 11.58 16.81
C ARG A 61 -23.90 11.99 15.41
N ASP A 62 -24.41 13.12 14.97
CA ASP A 62 -23.96 13.75 13.73
C ASP A 62 -22.61 14.43 13.96
N PHE A 63 -21.55 13.85 13.37
CA PHE A 63 -20.18 14.40 13.45
C PHE A 63 -20.06 15.73 12.73
N THR A 64 -20.80 15.94 11.65
CA THR A 64 -20.81 17.19 10.89
C THR A 64 -21.39 18.33 11.72
N ALA A 65 -22.50 18.08 12.43
CA ALA A 65 -23.09 19.04 13.35
C ALA A 65 -22.16 19.36 14.52
N LEU A 66 -21.39 18.39 15.02
CA LEU A 66 -20.36 18.64 16.05
C LEU A 66 -19.25 19.55 15.54
N ARG A 67 -18.77 19.34 14.31
CA ARG A 67 -17.73 20.19 13.71
C ARG A 67 -18.19 21.63 13.48
N ALA A 68 -19.48 21.84 13.24
CA ALA A 68 -20.06 23.17 13.05
C ALA A 68 -20.20 23.97 14.36
N ARG A 69 -20.05 23.36 15.53
CA ARG A 69 -20.08 24.05 16.80
C ARG A 69 -18.84 24.93 16.96
N ALA A 70 -19.02 26.10 17.60
CA ALA A 70 -17.91 26.99 17.95
C ALA A 70 -16.84 26.21 18.73
N ALA A 71 -15.57 26.48 18.44
CA ALA A 71 -14.47 25.92 19.18
C ALA A 71 -14.61 26.31 20.68
N VAL A 72 -14.73 25.31 21.53
CA VAL A 72 -14.59 25.46 22.96
C VAL A 72 -13.09 25.46 23.22
N GLU A 73 -12.63 26.32 24.17
CA GLU A 73 -11.24 26.21 24.61
C GLU A 73 -10.91 24.78 24.95
N LEU A 74 -9.80 24.27 24.39
CA LEU A 74 -9.32 22.94 24.72
C LEU A 74 -9.12 22.90 26.23
N ALA A 75 -9.82 22.00 26.92
CA ALA A 75 -9.45 21.61 28.26
C ALA A 75 -7.97 21.21 28.26
N GLU A 76 -7.30 21.38 29.40
CA GLU A 76 -5.87 21.16 29.59
C GLU A 76 -5.23 20.16 28.63
N CYS A 77 -4.18 20.59 27.91
CA CYS A 77 -3.41 19.68 27.07
C CYS A 77 -2.78 18.59 27.96
N CYS A 78 -3.08 17.34 27.68
CA CYS A 78 -2.35 16.22 28.29
C CYS A 78 -0.86 16.36 27.99
N ALA A 79 -0.01 16.14 28.98
CA ALA A 79 1.42 16.01 28.75
C ALA A 79 1.67 14.74 27.91
N LEU A 80 2.06 14.93 26.64
CA LEU A 80 2.36 13.83 25.72
C LEU A 80 3.86 13.60 25.65
N SER A 81 4.26 12.33 25.67
CA SER A 81 5.60 11.90 25.34
C SER A 81 5.71 11.55 23.87
N SER A 82 6.88 11.73 23.28
CA SER A 82 7.19 11.25 21.93
C SER A 82 7.02 9.73 21.78
N ASP A 83 7.08 8.98 22.87
CA ASP A 83 6.95 7.52 22.95
C ASP A 83 5.51 7.03 23.15
N ASP A 84 4.58 7.96 23.39
CA ASP A 84 3.17 7.62 23.53
C ASP A 84 2.60 7.15 22.18
N PRO A 85 1.70 6.15 22.20
CA PRO A 85 0.98 5.74 21.00
C PRO A 85 0.14 6.90 20.44
N ALA A 86 0.34 7.22 19.18
CA ALA A 86 -0.43 8.22 18.45
C ALA A 86 -1.52 7.58 17.60
N GLU A 87 -1.22 6.42 17.00
CA GLU A 87 -2.12 5.77 16.07
C GLU A 87 -1.89 4.25 16.03
N ILE A 88 -2.95 3.52 15.64
CA ILE A 88 -2.89 2.09 15.32
C ILE A 88 -3.43 1.89 13.92
N ILE A 89 -2.56 1.52 12.97
CA ILE A 89 -2.96 1.17 11.62
C ILE A 89 -3.09 -0.34 11.51
N PHE A 90 -4.27 -0.84 11.11
CA PHE A 90 -4.49 -2.26 10.89
C PHE A 90 -4.04 -2.67 9.50
N THR A 91 -3.10 -3.62 9.43
CA THR A 91 -2.61 -4.21 8.18
C THR A 91 -3.28 -5.55 7.91
N SER A 92 -3.55 -5.84 6.64
CA SER A 92 -4.14 -7.11 6.19
C SER A 92 -3.15 -8.26 6.18
N GLY A 93 -2.21 -8.35 7.11
CA GLY A 93 -1.12 -9.32 7.15
C GLY A 93 -1.39 -10.68 6.48
N THR A 94 -0.36 -11.44 6.18
CA THR A 94 -0.44 -12.79 5.59
C THR A 94 -1.19 -13.83 6.44
N THR A 95 -1.56 -13.48 7.68
CA THR A 95 -2.38 -14.28 8.60
C THR A 95 -3.85 -13.89 8.50
N SER A 96 -4.75 -14.81 8.87
CA SER A 96 -6.21 -14.67 8.78
C SER A 96 -6.82 -13.47 9.54
N ARG A 97 -6.07 -12.83 10.43
CA ARG A 97 -6.54 -11.69 11.23
C ARG A 97 -5.65 -10.47 11.08
N PRO A 98 -6.22 -9.27 10.84
CA PRO A 98 -5.45 -8.03 10.77
C PRO A 98 -4.62 -7.78 12.03
N LYS A 99 -3.39 -7.29 11.86
CA LYS A 99 -2.51 -6.86 12.95
C LYS A 99 -2.57 -5.34 13.07
N GLY A 100 -2.69 -4.82 14.27
CA GLY A 100 -2.64 -3.37 14.54
C GLY A 100 -1.20 -2.93 14.76
N VAL A 101 -0.65 -2.16 13.86
CA VAL A 101 0.70 -1.57 13.98
C VAL A 101 0.59 -0.33 14.87
N VAL A 102 1.30 -0.32 16.00
CA VAL A 102 1.33 0.81 16.92
C VAL A 102 2.39 1.81 16.48
N LEU A 103 1.96 3.03 16.21
CA LEU A 103 2.78 4.17 15.84
C LEU A 103 2.80 5.18 16.98
N THR A 104 3.97 5.66 17.34
CA THR A 104 4.15 6.71 18.35
C THR A 104 4.13 8.10 17.72
N HIS A 105 4.04 9.15 18.52
CA HIS A 105 4.18 10.53 18.05
C HIS A 105 5.53 10.75 17.34
N ALA A 106 6.61 10.11 17.82
CA ALA A 106 7.91 10.17 17.15
C ALA A 106 7.91 9.48 15.79
N ASN A 107 7.23 8.33 15.64
CA ASN A 107 7.08 7.67 14.34
C ASN A 107 6.39 8.57 13.31
N ILE A 108 5.28 9.20 13.72
CA ILE A 108 4.51 10.09 12.85
C ILE A 108 5.36 11.29 12.41
N LEU A 109 6.05 11.94 13.34
CA LEU A 109 6.94 13.07 13.00
C LEU A 109 8.11 12.63 12.10
N PHE A 110 8.73 11.49 12.41
CA PHE A 110 9.81 10.95 11.60
C PHE A 110 9.37 10.67 10.16
N SER A 111 8.17 10.13 9.95
CA SER A 111 7.66 9.85 8.61
C SER A 111 7.58 11.10 7.73
N GLY A 112 7.12 12.23 8.31
CA GLY A 112 7.10 13.51 7.62
C GLY A 112 8.49 14.00 7.23
N LEU A 113 9.40 14.09 8.19
CA LEU A 113 10.77 14.54 7.97
C LEU A 113 11.53 13.64 6.99
N TYR A 114 11.27 12.33 7.02
CA TYR A 114 11.86 11.39 6.09
C TYR A 114 11.38 11.62 4.65
N ALA A 115 10.07 11.76 4.45
CA ALA A 115 9.52 11.98 3.13
C ALA A 115 9.88 13.37 2.57
N ASP A 116 10.03 14.39 3.43
CA ASP A 116 10.57 15.70 3.03
C ASP A 116 11.98 15.56 2.45
N TRP A 117 12.83 14.80 3.14
CA TRP A 117 14.18 14.50 2.63
C TRP A 117 14.11 13.70 1.32
N GLU A 118 13.27 12.67 1.25
CA GLU A 118 13.19 11.75 0.13
C GLU A 118 12.80 12.46 -1.18
N VAL A 119 11.77 13.29 -1.17
CA VAL A 119 11.30 14.01 -2.37
C VAL A 119 11.80 15.45 -2.43
N SER A 120 12.68 15.86 -1.50
CA SER A 120 13.13 17.24 -1.36
C SER A 120 11.96 18.22 -1.33
N LEU A 121 10.96 17.91 -0.47
CA LEU A 121 9.74 18.70 -0.35
C LEU A 121 10.03 20.04 0.31
N THR A 122 9.41 21.09 -0.20
CA THR A 122 9.55 22.45 0.31
C THR A 122 8.18 23.08 0.54
N ARG A 123 8.14 24.22 1.23
CA ARG A 123 6.91 24.99 1.45
C ARG A 123 6.21 25.47 0.18
N ASP A 124 6.92 25.49 -0.96
CA ASP A 124 6.37 25.95 -2.23
C ASP A 124 5.76 24.79 -3.04
N ASP A 125 5.88 23.56 -2.54
CA ASP A 125 5.33 22.38 -3.19
C ASP A 125 3.84 22.19 -2.90
N ARG A 126 3.18 21.54 -3.84
CA ARG A 126 1.78 21.12 -3.76
C ARG A 126 1.72 19.63 -4.02
N LEU A 127 1.46 18.86 -2.97
CA LEU A 127 1.36 17.40 -3.04
C LEU A 127 -0.10 17.01 -3.26
N LEU A 128 -0.40 16.41 -4.43
CA LEU A 128 -1.71 15.86 -4.73
C LEU A 128 -1.74 14.36 -4.44
N THR A 129 -2.72 13.91 -3.68
CA THR A 129 -2.92 12.50 -3.38
C THR A 129 -4.35 12.04 -3.61
N THR A 130 -4.49 10.80 -4.08
CA THR A 130 -5.75 10.05 -4.19
C THR A 130 -5.74 8.82 -3.28
N MET A 131 -4.72 8.70 -2.42
CA MET A 131 -4.57 7.54 -1.54
C MET A 131 -5.61 7.59 -0.41
N PRO A 132 -6.14 6.43 0.01
CA PRO A 132 -7.09 6.37 1.11
C PRO A 132 -6.49 6.90 2.43
N ALA A 133 -7.20 7.78 3.11
CA ALA A 133 -6.72 8.42 4.34
C ALA A 133 -6.43 7.44 5.50
N CYS A 134 -7.04 6.25 5.48
CA CYS A 134 -6.80 5.19 6.46
C CYS A 134 -5.52 4.37 6.19
N HIS A 135 -4.81 4.65 5.10
CA HIS A 135 -3.61 3.92 4.71
C HIS A 135 -2.33 4.71 5.00
N SER A 136 -1.26 4.01 5.35
CA SER A 136 0.06 4.59 5.62
C SER A 136 0.57 5.48 4.47
N ASN A 137 0.28 5.13 3.21
CA ASN A 137 0.69 5.96 2.07
C ASN A 137 0.09 7.38 2.10
N PHE A 138 -1.16 7.54 2.54
CA PHE A 138 -1.73 8.87 2.73
C PHE A 138 -1.10 9.57 3.93
N GLN A 139 -1.07 8.90 5.07
CA GLN A 139 -0.67 9.54 6.31
C GLN A 139 0.82 9.87 6.36
N MET A 140 1.67 8.89 6.02
CA MET A 140 3.12 8.99 6.19
C MET A 140 3.84 9.57 4.96
N ALA A 141 3.25 9.45 3.77
CA ALA A 141 3.89 9.92 2.54
C ALA A 141 3.14 11.04 1.81
N ALA A 142 2.03 11.55 2.38
CA ALA A 142 1.34 12.74 1.88
C ALA A 142 1.03 13.74 3.00
N LEU A 143 0.26 13.35 4.03
CA LEU A 143 -0.17 14.27 5.08
C LEU A 143 1.02 14.77 5.92
N MET A 144 1.80 13.86 6.48
CA MET A 144 2.88 14.25 7.40
C MET A 144 4.00 15.04 6.72
N PRO A 145 4.52 14.69 5.53
CA PRO A 145 5.52 15.51 4.87
C PRO A 145 5.01 16.92 4.54
N VAL A 146 3.76 17.06 4.14
CA VAL A 146 3.18 18.39 3.90
C VAL A 146 3.14 19.22 5.18
N LEU A 147 2.79 18.60 6.32
CA LEU A 147 2.77 19.30 7.62
C LEU A 147 4.19 19.68 8.09
N THR A 148 5.18 18.83 7.91
CA THR A 148 6.57 19.09 8.32
C THR A 148 7.27 20.12 7.42
N ALA A 149 7.05 20.07 6.11
CA ALA A 149 7.60 21.04 5.16
C ALA A 149 6.85 22.38 5.16
N GLY A 150 5.61 22.40 5.63
CA GLY A 150 4.71 23.56 5.49
C GLY A 150 4.21 23.75 4.06
N ALA A 151 4.09 22.66 3.29
CA ALA A 151 3.62 22.60 1.91
C ALA A 151 2.09 22.58 1.83
N GLU A 152 1.54 22.49 0.63
CA GLU A 152 0.09 22.38 0.38
C GLU A 152 -0.30 20.91 0.11
N LEU A 153 -1.34 20.41 0.79
CA LEU A 153 -1.93 19.09 0.54
C LEU A 153 -3.22 19.22 -0.25
N ILE A 154 -3.27 18.57 -1.41
CA ILE A 154 -4.44 18.47 -2.27
C ILE A 154 -4.98 17.05 -2.18
N VAL A 155 -6.16 16.89 -1.59
CA VAL A 155 -6.80 15.59 -1.42
C VAL A 155 -7.90 15.42 -2.45
N ILE A 156 -7.76 14.43 -3.31
CA ILE A 156 -8.79 14.02 -4.27
C ILE A 156 -9.49 12.80 -3.71
N GLU A 157 -10.80 12.87 -3.53
CA GLU A 157 -11.60 11.83 -2.89
C GLU A 157 -11.50 10.47 -3.58
N LYS A 158 -11.48 10.49 -4.93
CA LYS A 158 -11.44 9.26 -5.72
C LYS A 158 -10.58 9.42 -6.96
N TYR A 159 -9.66 8.49 -7.16
CA TYR A 159 -8.88 8.40 -8.38
C TYR A 159 -9.75 8.24 -9.61
N SER A 160 -9.42 8.99 -10.67
CA SER A 160 -10.01 8.86 -11.99
C SER A 160 -8.93 9.05 -13.06
N ALA A 161 -8.67 8.03 -13.87
CA ALA A 161 -7.65 8.09 -14.91
C ALA A 161 -7.94 9.20 -15.93
N SER A 162 -9.20 9.39 -16.30
CA SER A 162 -9.61 10.42 -17.26
C SER A 162 -9.51 11.86 -16.75
N ARG A 163 -9.51 12.07 -15.41
CA ARG A 163 -9.41 13.40 -14.78
C ARG A 163 -8.05 13.69 -14.17
N PHE A 164 -7.19 12.70 -14.04
CA PHE A 164 -5.94 12.83 -13.28
C PHE A 164 -5.08 13.99 -13.77
N TRP A 165 -4.75 14.05 -15.05
CA TRP A 165 -3.90 15.10 -15.60
C TRP A 165 -4.55 16.48 -15.58
N SER A 166 -5.87 16.57 -15.78
CA SER A 166 -6.59 17.84 -15.61
C SER A 166 -6.54 18.32 -14.16
N GLN A 167 -6.66 17.44 -13.17
CA GLN A 167 -6.52 17.78 -11.74
C GLN A 167 -5.09 18.18 -11.39
N ILE A 168 -4.06 17.49 -11.92
CA ILE A 168 -2.66 17.89 -11.74
C ILE A 168 -2.43 19.32 -12.21
N ARG A 169 -2.97 19.70 -13.38
CA ARG A 169 -2.88 21.08 -13.92
C ARG A 169 -3.69 22.09 -13.13
N GLU A 170 -4.96 21.77 -12.85
CA GLU A 170 -5.88 22.64 -12.11
C GLU A 170 -5.31 23.08 -10.77
N PHE A 171 -4.80 22.10 -10.02
CA PHE A 171 -4.22 22.35 -8.70
C PHE A 171 -2.73 22.69 -8.74
N ARG A 172 -2.12 22.71 -9.94
CA ARG A 172 -0.70 22.98 -10.15
C ARG A 172 0.18 22.09 -9.25
N ALA A 173 -0.16 20.81 -9.17
CA ALA A 173 0.55 19.86 -8.31
C ALA A 173 2.01 19.70 -8.76
N THR A 174 2.93 19.70 -7.79
CA THR A 174 4.37 19.54 -8.03
C THR A 174 4.87 18.15 -7.66
N VAL A 175 4.16 17.47 -6.75
CA VAL A 175 4.45 16.10 -6.30
C VAL A 175 3.14 15.31 -6.25
N THR A 176 3.20 14.02 -6.59
CA THR A 176 2.06 13.10 -6.43
C THR A 176 2.53 11.69 -6.11
N GLN A 177 1.56 10.82 -5.85
CA GLN A 177 1.79 9.40 -5.58
C GLN A 177 1.07 8.55 -6.61
N CYS A 178 1.72 7.48 -7.08
CA CYS A 178 1.12 6.52 -8.00
C CYS A 178 1.42 5.07 -7.58
N VAL A 179 0.51 4.19 -7.95
CA VAL A 179 0.68 2.73 -7.89
C VAL A 179 0.58 2.15 -9.30
N ALA A 180 0.99 0.89 -9.49
CA ALA A 180 1.04 0.24 -10.81
C ALA A 180 -0.28 0.37 -11.61
N MET A 181 -1.42 0.13 -10.95
CA MET A 181 -2.74 0.29 -11.57
C MET A 181 -2.96 1.71 -12.11
N MET A 182 -2.52 2.74 -11.39
CA MET A 182 -2.65 4.13 -11.86
C MET A 182 -1.79 4.37 -13.09
N LEU A 183 -0.52 3.94 -13.10
CA LEU A 183 0.34 4.07 -14.29
C LEU A 183 -0.31 3.43 -15.52
N ARG A 184 -0.76 2.19 -15.40
CA ARG A 184 -1.37 1.43 -16.50
C ARG A 184 -2.65 2.10 -17.00
N THR A 185 -3.56 2.49 -16.12
CA THR A 185 -4.81 3.13 -16.50
C THR A 185 -4.63 4.53 -17.10
N LEU A 186 -3.60 5.27 -16.69
CA LEU A 186 -3.22 6.54 -17.31
C LEU A 186 -2.67 6.32 -18.74
N MET A 187 -1.88 5.27 -18.95
CA MET A 187 -1.37 4.92 -20.29
C MET A 187 -2.49 4.53 -21.27
N LEU A 188 -3.60 3.98 -20.78
CA LEU A 188 -4.77 3.63 -21.59
C LEU A 188 -5.63 4.84 -22.00
N GLN A 189 -5.43 6.02 -21.40
CA GLN A 189 -6.19 7.20 -21.80
C GLN A 189 -5.76 7.68 -23.19
N PRO A 190 -6.70 8.26 -23.97
CA PRO A 190 -6.35 8.92 -25.24
C PRO A 190 -5.24 9.96 -25.04
N GLU A 191 -4.35 10.11 -26.00
CA GLU A 191 -3.31 11.14 -25.98
C GLU A 191 -3.93 12.54 -26.03
N ASP A 192 -3.40 13.44 -25.19
CA ASP A 192 -3.83 14.85 -25.10
C ASP A 192 -2.61 15.75 -25.28
N ALA A 193 -2.75 16.80 -26.06
CA ALA A 193 -1.70 17.79 -26.31
C ALA A 193 -1.20 18.47 -25.01
N LEU A 194 -2.00 18.46 -23.94
CA LEU A 194 -1.67 19.05 -22.64
C LEU A 194 -1.06 18.06 -21.62
N GLU A 195 -0.77 16.82 -22.01
CA GLU A 195 -0.25 15.80 -21.10
C GLU A 195 1.08 16.18 -20.43
N ARG A 196 1.83 17.09 -21.05
CA ARG A 196 3.11 17.62 -20.55
C ARG A 196 3.04 19.04 -20.02
N ASP A 197 1.87 19.65 -20.07
CA ASP A 197 1.65 21.01 -19.59
C ASP A 197 1.29 20.99 -18.09
N HIS A 198 2.30 20.74 -17.24
CA HIS A 198 2.15 20.66 -15.79
C HIS A 198 3.44 21.00 -15.06
N GLU A 199 3.34 21.25 -13.74
CA GLU A 199 4.46 21.58 -12.85
C GLU A 199 4.98 20.34 -12.06
N LEU A 200 4.47 19.14 -12.37
CA LEU A 200 4.80 17.92 -11.65
C LEU A 200 6.28 17.56 -11.85
N ARG A 201 7.04 17.54 -10.76
CA ARG A 201 8.48 17.28 -10.76
C ARG A 201 8.86 15.87 -10.30
N GLU A 202 7.98 15.24 -9.48
CA GLU A 202 8.25 13.93 -8.90
C GLU A 202 6.97 13.13 -8.68
N ILE A 203 7.05 11.82 -8.94
CA ILE A 203 6.00 10.86 -8.61
C ILE A 203 6.60 9.83 -7.66
N LEU A 204 6.13 9.80 -6.41
CA LEU A 204 6.39 8.70 -5.49
C LEU A 204 5.66 7.45 -5.98
N TYR A 205 6.40 6.38 -6.18
CA TYR A 205 5.89 5.18 -6.79
C TYR A 205 6.11 3.94 -5.92
N PHE A 206 5.12 3.08 -5.92
CA PHE A 206 5.08 1.86 -5.13
C PHE A 206 4.58 0.70 -5.98
N LEU A 207 5.19 -0.46 -5.84
CA LEU A 207 4.89 -1.71 -6.53
C LEU A 207 5.59 -1.84 -7.91
N PRO A 208 5.89 -3.09 -8.32
CA PRO A 208 6.65 -3.32 -9.54
C PRO A 208 5.85 -3.02 -10.82
N VAL A 209 6.52 -2.38 -11.78
CA VAL A 209 6.15 -2.37 -13.20
C VAL A 209 7.40 -2.70 -14.01
N THR A 210 7.22 -3.08 -15.28
CA THR A 210 8.36 -3.38 -16.14
C THR A 210 9.17 -2.14 -16.48
N THR A 211 10.39 -2.33 -16.95
CA THR A 211 11.24 -1.20 -17.42
C THR A 211 10.57 -0.47 -18.58
N GLU A 212 9.97 -1.21 -19.50
CA GLU A 212 9.28 -0.70 -20.67
C GLU A 212 8.07 0.14 -20.28
N GLU A 213 7.24 -0.33 -19.35
CA GLU A 213 6.07 0.42 -18.83
C GLU A 213 6.52 1.76 -18.20
N LYS A 214 7.52 1.70 -17.32
CA LYS A 214 8.07 2.88 -16.66
C LYS A 214 8.61 3.90 -17.68
N GLU A 215 9.46 3.45 -18.61
CA GLU A 215 10.05 4.32 -19.61
C GLU A 215 9.02 4.90 -20.57
N ALA A 216 8.02 4.13 -20.97
CA ALA A 216 6.92 4.59 -21.80
C ALA A 216 6.12 5.68 -21.08
N PHE A 217 5.82 5.50 -19.81
CA PHE A 217 5.11 6.47 -18.98
C PHE A 217 5.91 7.78 -18.82
N GLU A 218 7.19 7.70 -18.46
CA GLU A 218 8.04 8.87 -18.29
C GLU A 218 8.21 9.64 -19.62
N ARG A 219 8.35 8.93 -20.74
CA ARG A 219 8.43 9.56 -22.07
C ARG A 219 7.13 10.25 -22.46
N ARG A 220 5.97 9.62 -22.23
CA ARG A 220 4.67 10.18 -22.59
C ARG A 220 4.38 11.45 -21.80
N PHE A 221 4.47 11.38 -20.49
CA PHE A 221 4.04 12.46 -19.62
C PHE A 221 5.14 13.45 -19.22
N GLY A 222 6.39 13.19 -19.53
CA GLY A 222 7.51 14.09 -19.20
C GLY A 222 7.79 14.20 -17.71
N VAL A 223 7.50 13.16 -16.94
CA VAL A 223 7.69 13.08 -15.49
C VAL A 223 8.78 12.10 -15.11
N ARG A 224 9.20 12.13 -13.84
CA ARG A 224 10.12 11.15 -13.26
C ARG A 224 9.39 10.35 -12.18
N ILE A 225 9.69 9.06 -12.13
CA ILE A 225 9.20 8.16 -11.09
C ILE A 225 10.32 7.89 -10.10
N MET A 226 10.02 8.04 -8.81
CA MET A 226 10.88 7.65 -7.70
C MET A 226 10.39 6.33 -7.14
N ASN A 227 11.18 5.27 -7.31
CA ASN A 227 10.81 3.97 -6.76
C ASN A 227 11.19 3.88 -5.29
N THR A 228 10.26 3.36 -4.49
CA THR A 228 10.43 3.27 -3.04
C THR A 228 9.85 1.96 -2.50
N TYR A 229 10.41 1.46 -1.40
CA TYR A 229 9.98 0.24 -0.75
C TYR A 229 9.89 0.44 0.75
N GLY A 230 8.77 0.00 1.32
CA GLY A 230 8.50 0.01 2.75
C GLY A 230 7.16 -0.63 3.10
N SER A 231 6.85 -0.61 4.36
CA SER A 231 5.59 -1.12 4.92
C SER A 231 5.10 -0.21 6.05
N THR A 232 3.92 -0.45 6.56
CA THR A 232 3.41 0.26 7.74
C THR A 232 4.34 0.07 8.94
N GLU A 233 4.93 -1.11 9.08
CA GLU A 233 5.85 -1.46 10.17
C GLU A 233 7.18 -0.72 10.09
N THR A 234 7.58 -0.29 8.90
CA THR A 234 8.84 0.44 8.67
C THR A 234 8.68 1.95 8.70
N ILE A 235 7.48 2.47 8.90
CA ILE A 235 7.12 3.89 9.03
C ILE A 235 7.36 4.70 7.75
N GLY A 236 8.51 4.53 7.12
CA GLY A 236 8.91 5.19 5.89
C GLY A 236 9.32 4.19 4.82
N TRP A 237 9.83 4.71 3.75
CA TRP A 237 10.35 3.96 2.62
C TRP A 237 11.82 3.63 2.89
N VAL A 238 12.02 2.51 3.54
CA VAL A 238 13.35 2.06 4.01
C VAL A 238 14.38 1.98 2.90
N LEU A 239 13.94 1.55 1.71
CA LEU A 239 14.73 1.54 0.49
C LEU A 239 14.08 2.51 -0.48
N THR A 240 14.86 3.42 -1.03
CA THR A 240 14.35 4.47 -1.91
C THR A 240 15.39 4.86 -2.94
N ASP A 241 14.94 5.31 -4.09
CA ASP A 241 15.78 6.04 -5.01
C ASP A 241 16.33 7.29 -4.30
N PRO A 242 17.59 7.65 -4.53
CA PRO A 242 18.15 8.83 -3.89
C PRO A 242 17.42 10.11 -4.35
N PRO A 243 17.22 11.10 -3.44
CA PRO A 243 16.59 12.37 -3.79
C PRO A 243 17.31 13.08 -4.93
N THR A 244 18.62 12.92 -5.00
CA THR A 244 19.49 13.47 -6.04
C THR A 244 20.46 12.41 -6.57
N GLY A 245 20.84 12.54 -7.83
CA GLY A 245 21.79 11.62 -8.47
C GLY A 245 21.13 10.52 -9.30
N PRO A 246 21.88 9.45 -9.64
CA PRO A 246 21.38 8.39 -10.51
C PRO A 246 20.36 7.51 -9.79
N ARG A 247 19.35 7.09 -10.53
CA ARG A 247 18.36 6.08 -10.13
C ARG A 247 18.57 4.83 -10.98
N ARG A 248 18.22 3.67 -10.42
CA ARG A 248 18.46 2.40 -11.09
C ARG A 248 17.22 1.53 -11.06
N TRP A 249 16.48 1.52 -12.15
CA TRP A 249 15.34 0.64 -12.32
C TRP A 249 15.77 -0.79 -12.72
N PRO A 250 15.13 -1.87 -12.29
CA PRO A 250 13.95 -1.95 -11.40
C PRO A 250 14.30 -2.05 -9.90
N SER A 251 15.45 -1.55 -9.48
CA SER A 251 15.81 -1.47 -8.06
C SER A 251 14.74 -0.70 -7.27
N VAL A 252 14.50 -1.13 -6.04
CA VAL A 252 13.68 -0.39 -5.07
C VAL A 252 14.52 0.64 -4.30
N GLY A 253 15.73 0.93 -4.78
CA GLY A 253 16.59 1.96 -4.25
C GLY A 253 17.71 1.45 -3.34
N ARG A 254 18.22 2.35 -2.54
CA ARG A 254 19.24 2.16 -1.51
C ARG A 254 18.66 2.39 -0.14
N VAL A 255 19.42 2.04 0.89
CA VAL A 255 19.02 2.26 2.28
C VAL A 255 18.82 3.76 2.53
N GLY A 256 17.64 4.10 3.01
CA GLY A 256 17.25 5.46 3.33
C GLY A 256 17.77 5.94 4.68
N LEU A 257 17.53 7.21 4.96
CA LEU A 257 18.02 7.90 6.14
C LEU A 257 17.46 7.28 7.45
N GLY A 258 18.34 6.97 8.38
CA GLY A 258 17.95 6.45 9.70
C GLY A 258 17.68 4.94 9.75
N TYR A 259 17.96 4.22 8.67
CA TYR A 259 17.79 2.77 8.58
C TYR A 259 19.08 2.03 8.26
N GLN A 260 19.05 0.74 8.50
CA GLN A 260 19.97 -0.24 7.93
C GLN A 260 19.13 -1.34 7.26
N ALA A 261 19.66 -1.96 6.22
CA ALA A 261 19.03 -3.11 5.58
C ALA A 261 20.07 -4.18 5.28
N ARG A 262 19.65 -5.44 5.33
CA ARG A 262 20.45 -6.61 4.95
C ARG A 262 19.59 -7.64 4.25
N ILE A 263 20.22 -8.54 3.53
CA ILE A 263 19.59 -9.72 2.95
C ILE A 263 20.00 -10.95 3.77
N VAL A 264 19.03 -11.76 4.18
CA VAL A 264 19.27 -12.92 5.03
C VAL A 264 18.79 -14.18 4.32
N ALA A 265 19.69 -15.14 4.16
CA ALA A 265 19.41 -16.45 3.58
C ALA A 265 18.49 -17.31 4.47
N ASP A 266 17.99 -18.42 3.96
CA ASP A 266 17.04 -19.26 4.69
C ASP A 266 17.67 -19.98 5.90
N ASP A 267 18.99 -20.12 5.92
CA ASP A 267 19.77 -20.63 7.07
C ASP A 267 19.98 -19.60 8.20
N GLY A 268 19.57 -18.34 7.96
CA GLY A 268 19.70 -17.23 8.92
C GLY A 268 21.01 -16.46 8.83
N ALA A 269 21.94 -16.83 7.94
CA ALA A 269 23.14 -16.07 7.67
C ALA A 269 22.85 -14.88 6.74
N GLU A 270 23.73 -13.87 6.75
CA GLU A 270 23.67 -12.80 5.75
C GLU A 270 24.01 -13.38 4.37
N ALA A 271 23.13 -13.12 3.40
CA ALA A 271 23.28 -13.66 2.05
C ALA A 271 24.42 -12.94 1.30
N PRO A 272 25.21 -13.66 0.49
CA PRO A 272 26.16 -13.06 -0.43
C PRO A 272 25.49 -12.04 -1.36
N VAL A 273 26.26 -11.07 -1.84
CA VAL A 273 25.81 -10.08 -2.82
C VAL A 273 25.28 -10.78 -4.08
N GLY A 274 24.10 -10.38 -4.51
CA GLY A 274 23.39 -10.96 -5.66
C GLY A 274 22.53 -12.18 -5.33
N GLU A 275 22.64 -12.76 -4.14
CA GLU A 275 21.82 -13.89 -3.73
C GLU A 275 20.49 -13.44 -3.09
N VAL A 276 19.42 -14.18 -3.40
CA VAL A 276 18.07 -13.89 -2.91
C VAL A 276 17.90 -14.39 -1.47
N GLY A 277 17.50 -13.48 -0.59
CA GLY A 277 17.16 -13.78 0.80
C GLY A 277 16.00 -12.91 1.30
N GLU A 278 15.70 -12.97 2.60
CA GLU A 278 14.75 -12.08 3.24
C GLU A 278 15.35 -10.68 3.42
N ILE A 279 14.64 -9.66 2.97
CA ILE A 279 14.99 -8.26 3.30
C ILE A 279 14.70 -8.05 4.80
N GLN A 280 15.72 -7.73 5.57
CA GLN A 280 15.57 -7.34 6.96
C GLN A 280 16.02 -5.90 7.15
N VAL A 281 15.27 -5.18 7.98
CA VAL A 281 15.45 -3.74 8.20
C VAL A 281 15.76 -3.50 9.67
N LYS A 282 16.69 -2.63 9.97
CA LYS A 282 16.96 -2.18 11.33
C LYS A 282 16.70 -0.69 11.46
N GLY A 283 15.94 -0.36 12.47
CA GLY A 283 15.63 0.98 12.92
C GLY A 283 15.49 1.00 14.44
N ILE A 284 14.99 2.09 14.96
CA ILE A 284 14.73 2.26 16.39
C ILE A 284 13.22 2.08 16.61
N PRO A 285 12.78 1.03 17.34
CA PRO A 285 11.36 0.81 17.64
C PRO A 285 10.73 2.05 18.30
N GLY A 286 9.54 2.43 17.82
CA GLY A 286 8.85 3.64 18.27
C GLY A 286 9.49 4.95 17.80
N ARG A 287 10.50 4.90 16.91
CA ARG A 287 11.13 6.08 16.28
C ARG A 287 11.10 5.97 14.77
N THR A 288 11.88 5.03 14.22
CA THR A 288 11.99 4.84 12.77
C THR A 288 11.34 3.55 12.27
N VAL A 289 11.02 2.62 13.18
CA VAL A 289 10.16 1.46 12.90
C VAL A 289 9.03 1.41 13.92
N MET A 290 7.98 0.63 13.64
CA MET A 290 6.83 0.48 14.54
C MET A 290 7.26 0.19 15.98
N LYS A 291 6.43 0.59 16.94
CA LYS A 291 6.67 0.24 18.34
C LYS A 291 6.42 -1.25 18.58
N GLU A 292 5.26 -1.72 18.17
CA GLU A 292 4.80 -3.10 18.39
C GLU A 292 3.55 -3.40 17.58
N TYR A 293 3.10 -4.65 17.59
CA TYR A 293 1.73 -4.99 17.19
C TYR A 293 0.81 -4.93 18.41
N PHE A 294 -0.21 -4.11 18.35
CA PHE A 294 -1.15 -3.84 19.42
C PHE A 294 -1.77 -5.11 20.02
N GLY A 295 -1.59 -5.30 21.33
CA GLY A 295 -2.12 -6.45 22.05
C GLY A 295 -1.68 -7.80 21.49
N ASN A 296 -0.49 -7.87 20.84
CA ASN A 296 0.03 -9.10 20.25
C ASN A 296 1.56 -9.22 20.45
N PRO A 297 2.00 -9.46 21.70
CA PRO A 297 3.42 -9.56 22.02
C PRO A 297 4.12 -10.71 21.30
N GLU A 298 3.42 -11.81 21.03
CA GLU A 298 3.97 -12.93 20.27
C GLU A 298 4.29 -12.53 18.82
N ALA A 299 3.34 -11.90 18.11
CA ALA A 299 3.60 -11.42 16.76
C ALA A 299 4.69 -10.33 16.73
N THR A 300 4.77 -9.49 17.77
CA THR A 300 5.83 -8.50 17.90
C THR A 300 7.19 -9.18 18.06
N ALA A 301 7.31 -10.18 18.92
CA ALA A 301 8.54 -10.94 19.10
C ALA A 301 8.95 -11.71 17.84
N GLN A 302 7.98 -12.21 17.06
CA GLN A 302 8.26 -12.87 15.78
C GLN A 302 8.70 -11.89 14.69
N ALA A 303 8.22 -10.65 14.74
CA ALA A 303 8.57 -9.62 13.75
C ALA A 303 10.02 -9.14 13.90
N PHE A 304 10.56 -9.15 15.10
CA PHE A 304 11.94 -8.73 15.35
C PHE A 304 12.85 -9.92 15.62
N THR A 305 14.08 -9.83 15.15
CA THR A 305 15.15 -10.76 15.55
C THR A 305 15.68 -10.39 16.93
N PRO A 306 16.38 -11.29 17.64
CA PRO A 306 16.98 -10.98 18.96
C PRO A 306 17.97 -9.81 18.92
N ASP A 307 18.62 -9.55 17.77
CA ASP A 307 19.55 -8.45 17.53
C ASP A 307 18.88 -7.20 16.97
N GLY A 308 17.52 -7.16 16.95
CA GLY A 308 16.70 -5.98 16.68
C GLY A 308 16.43 -5.67 15.20
N TRP A 309 16.55 -6.65 14.30
CA TRP A 309 16.13 -6.49 12.90
C TRP A 309 14.66 -6.84 12.74
N LEU A 310 13.93 -5.99 12.03
CA LEU A 310 12.57 -6.24 11.60
C LEU A 310 12.58 -7.17 10.38
N ARG A 311 11.90 -8.30 10.48
CA ARG A 311 11.64 -9.25 9.40
C ARG A 311 10.51 -8.70 8.53
N THR A 312 10.78 -8.39 7.28
CA THR A 312 9.76 -7.83 6.39
C THR A 312 8.84 -8.91 5.83
N GLY A 313 9.32 -10.15 5.73
CA GLY A 313 8.66 -11.23 5.03
C GLY A 313 8.72 -11.09 3.51
N ASP A 314 9.51 -10.16 3.01
CA ASP A 314 9.73 -9.92 1.59
C ASP A 314 11.10 -10.45 1.18
N LYS A 315 11.19 -11.06 0.00
CA LYS A 315 12.43 -11.57 -0.59
C LYS A 315 13.02 -10.56 -1.57
N GLY A 316 14.33 -10.45 -1.56
CA GLY A 316 15.08 -9.56 -2.43
C GLY A 316 16.56 -9.90 -2.43
N TYR A 317 17.34 -9.14 -3.16
CA TYR A 317 18.81 -9.20 -3.15
C TYR A 317 19.40 -7.80 -3.21
N VAL A 318 20.69 -7.67 -2.90
CA VAL A 318 21.46 -6.44 -3.03
C VAL A 318 22.61 -6.67 -3.99
N ASP A 319 22.91 -5.68 -4.84
CA ASP A 319 24.05 -5.76 -5.76
C ASP A 319 25.34 -5.17 -5.14
N GLU A 320 26.47 -5.31 -5.84
CA GLU A 320 27.78 -4.82 -5.43
C GLU A 320 27.81 -3.30 -5.20
N SER A 321 26.89 -2.55 -5.82
CA SER A 321 26.77 -1.09 -5.68
C SER A 321 25.80 -0.68 -4.57
N GLY A 322 25.23 -1.63 -3.81
CA GLY A 322 24.30 -1.38 -2.70
C GLY A 322 22.87 -1.03 -3.14
N TRP A 323 22.47 -1.39 -4.37
CA TRP A 323 21.09 -1.29 -4.83
C TRP A 323 20.33 -2.54 -4.46
N PHE A 324 19.14 -2.36 -3.85
CA PHE A 324 18.25 -3.45 -3.46
C PHE A 324 17.23 -3.71 -4.56
N PHE A 325 16.92 -4.99 -4.76
CA PHE A 325 15.93 -5.45 -5.72
C PHE A 325 14.91 -6.31 -5.00
N PHE A 326 13.65 -5.95 -5.12
CA PHE A 326 12.54 -6.75 -4.62
C PHE A 326 12.26 -7.91 -5.57
N VAL A 327 12.00 -9.09 -5.03
CA VAL A 327 11.67 -10.30 -5.83
C VAL A 327 10.21 -10.67 -5.62
N ASP A 328 9.80 -10.98 -4.39
CA ASP A 328 8.41 -11.28 -4.04
C ASP A 328 8.23 -11.37 -2.51
N ARG A 329 7.00 -11.49 -2.07
CA ARG A 329 6.71 -11.85 -0.69
C ARG A 329 6.97 -13.33 -0.43
N LYS A 330 7.54 -13.64 0.72
CA LYS A 330 7.75 -15.04 1.16
C LYS A 330 6.45 -15.87 1.11
N ALA A 331 5.31 -15.25 1.41
CA ALA A 331 4.00 -15.88 1.35
C ALA A 331 3.48 -16.16 -0.06
N ASN A 332 4.01 -15.50 -1.08
CA ASN A 332 3.65 -15.67 -2.49
C ASN A 332 4.64 -16.56 -3.25
N MET A 333 5.74 -16.96 -2.59
CA MET A 333 6.70 -17.88 -3.20
C MET A 333 6.08 -19.28 -3.32
N ILE A 334 6.03 -19.77 -4.53
CA ILE A 334 5.52 -21.10 -4.85
C ILE A 334 6.68 -22.09 -4.81
N LYS A 335 6.55 -23.12 -3.97
CA LYS A 335 7.56 -24.18 -3.85
C LYS A 335 7.21 -25.34 -4.76
N ARG A 336 7.96 -25.52 -5.85
CA ARG A 336 7.71 -26.58 -6.82
C ARG A 336 8.95 -27.45 -7.01
N ALA A 337 8.90 -28.70 -6.54
CA ALA A 337 9.98 -29.68 -6.70
C ALA A 337 11.37 -29.16 -6.25
N GLY A 338 11.42 -28.42 -5.13
CA GLY A 338 12.64 -27.82 -4.57
C GLY A 338 12.99 -26.44 -5.11
N GLU A 339 12.32 -25.99 -6.17
CA GLU A 339 12.52 -24.65 -6.75
C GLU A 339 11.55 -23.62 -6.10
N ASN A 340 12.04 -22.40 -5.90
CA ASN A 340 11.24 -21.28 -5.44
C ASN A 340 10.83 -20.41 -6.64
N ILE A 341 9.54 -20.29 -6.88
CA ILE A 341 8.97 -19.52 -7.99
C ILE A 341 8.30 -18.27 -7.40
N SER A 342 8.69 -17.09 -7.90
CA SER A 342 7.98 -15.85 -7.59
C SER A 342 6.64 -15.83 -8.33
N ALA A 343 5.55 -15.74 -7.60
CA ALA A 343 4.23 -15.54 -8.21
C ALA A 343 4.18 -14.21 -8.98
N GLY A 344 4.82 -13.15 -8.44
CA GLY A 344 4.88 -11.84 -9.09
C GLY A 344 5.62 -11.86 -10.43
N GLU A 345 6.69 -12.66 -10.57
CA GLU A 345 7.38 -12.84 -11.86
C GLU A 345 6.46 -13.44 -12.93
N VAL A 346 5.69 -14.45 -12.54
CA VAL A 346 4.75 -15.09 -13.47
C VAL A 346 3.59 -14.16 -13.82
N GLU A 347 3.06 -13.42 -12.84
CA GLU A 347 2.02 -12.40 -13.04
C GLU A 347 2.48 -11.31 -14.01
N GLN A 348 3.69 -10.81 -13.83
CA GLN A 348 4.26 -9.79 -14.70
C GLN A 348 4.36 -10.28 -16.17
N VAL A 349 4.80 -11.52 -16.37
CA VAL A 349 4.85 -12.10 -17.72
C VAL A 349 3.46 -12.24 -18.33
N LEU A 350 2.47 -12.70 -17.56
CA LEU A 350 1.09 -12.81 -18.02
C LEU A 350 0.53 -11.43 -18.41
N GLU A 351 0.74 -10.42 -17.59
CA GLU A 351 0.25 -9.05 -17.80
C GLU A 351 0.96 -8.32 -18.97
N CYS A 352 2.10 -8.81 -19.44
CA CYS A 352 2.71 -8.32 -20.69
C CYS A 352 1.93 -8.73 -21.96
N HIS A 353 0.97 -9.66 -21.86
CA HIS A 353 0.14 -10.01 -23.00
C HIS A 353 -0.98 -8.98 -23.23
N PRO A 354 -1.13 -8.42 -24.45
CA PRO A 354 -2.06 -7.29 -24.71
C PRO A 354 -3.54 -7.60 -24.46
N ALA A 355 -3.92 -8.89 -24.44
CA ALA A 355 -5.29 -9.32 -24.16
C ALA A 355 -5.55 -9.63 -22.68
N ILE A 356 -4.54 -9.55 -21.81
CA ILE A 356 -4.66 -9.80 -20.36
C ILE A 356 -4.67 -8.48 -19.62
N ALA A 357 -5.78 -8.19 -18.95
CA ALA A 357 -5.93 -6.98 -18.16
C ALA A 357 -5.26 -7.09 -16.78
N GLU A 358 -5.28 -8.29 -16.18
CA GLU A 358 -4.74 -8.51 -14.84
C GLU A 358 -4.57 -10.01 -14.58
N ALA A 359 -3.56 -10.39 -13.82
CA ALA A 359 -3.32 -11.78 -13.44
C ALA A 359 -3.02 -11.92 -11.94
N ALA A 360 -3.38 -13.06 -11.38
CA ALA A 360 -2.99 -13.46 -10.04
C ALA A 360 -2.51 -14.89 -10.04
N VAL A 361 -1.35 -15.14 -9.45
CA VAL A 361 -0.72 -16.47 -9.43
C VAL A 361 -0.56 -16.96 -8.00
N ILE A 362 -0.92 -18.22 -7.77
CA ILE A 362 -0.77 -18.90 -6.48
C ILE A 362 -0.17 -20.30 -6.65
N GLY A 363 0.42 -20.81 -5.58
CA GLY A 363 0.77 -22.22 -5.46
C GLY A 363 -0.44 -23.02 -4.96
N VAL A 364 -0.80 -24.07 -5.67
CA VAL A 364 -1.81 -25.05 -5.23
C VAL A 364 -1.12 -26.41 -4.96
N LEU A 365 -1.66 -27.18 -4.02
CA LEU A 365 -1.07 -28.47 -3.65
C LEU A 365 -0.95 -29.40 -4.87
N ASP A 366 0.23 -29.94 -5.08
CA ASP A 366 0.53 -30.98 -6.06
C ASP A 366 1.13 -32.18 -5.32
N PRO A 367 0.55 -33.39 -5.45
CA PRO A 367 0.98 -34.55 -4.67
C PRO A 367 2.37 -35.08 -5.03
N ILE A 368 2.96 -34.63 -6.15
CA ILE A 368 4.28 -35.06 -6.63
C ILE A 368 5.32 -33.95 -6.50
N ARG A 369 4.92 -32.70 -6.66
CA ARG A 369 5.83 -31.56 -6.81
C ARG A 369 5.68 -30.50 -5.69
N ASP A 370 5.09 -30.87 -4.56
CA ASP A 370 4.70 -29.97 -3.46
C ASP A 370 3.62 -28.98 -3.88
N GLN A 371 3.91 -28.12 -4.86
CA GLN A 371 2.95 -27.16 -5.42
C GLN A 371 3.00 -27.13 -6.95
N ALA A 372 1.86 -26.85 -7.55
CA ALA A 372 1.69 -26.48 -8.94
C ALA A 372 1.45 -24.97 -9.07
N VAL A 373 1.91 -24.36 -10.15
CA VAL A 373 1.64 -22.95 -10.45
C VAL A 373 0.25 -22.85 -11.06
N LYS A 374 -0.65 -22.14 -10.39
CA LYS A 374 -2.00 -21.81 -10.87
C LYS A 374 -2.11 -20.32 -11.13
N ALA A 375 -2.51 -19.96 -12.35
CA ALA A 375 -2.77 -18.58 -12.76
C ALA A 375 -4.27 -18.33 -12.90
N PHE A 376 -4.74 -17.24 -12.31
CA PHE A 376 -6.05 -16.66 -12.58
C PHE A 376 -5.84 -15.47 -13.52
N VAL A 377 -6.61 -15.41 -14.60
CA VAL A 377 -6.41 -14.43 -15.68
C VAL A 377 -7.70 -13.71 -15.95
N ARG A 378 -7.69 -12.39 -15.85
CA ARG A 378 -8.76 -11.52 -16.29
C ARG A 378 -8.39 -10.92 -17.63
N LEU A 379 -9.22 -11.14 -18.64
CA LEU A 379 -9.00 -10.63 -19.98
C LEU A 379 -9.45 -9.17 -20.12
N GLU A 380 -8.87 -8.48 -21.09
CA GLU A 380 -9.35 -7.20 -21.56
C GLU A 380 -10.77 -7.33 -22.15
N SER A 381 -11.55 -6.24 -22.10
CA SER A 381 -12.94 -6.24 -22.57
C SER A 381 -13.02 -6.61 -24.06
N GLY A 382 -13.75 -7.69 -24.35
CA GLY A 382 -13.90 -8.23 -25.70
C GLY A 382 -12.73 -9.11 -26.19
N ALA A 383 -11.66 -9.25 -25.43
CA ALA A 383 -10.57 -10.14 -25.76
C ALA A 383 -10.95 -11.62 -25.54
N ARG A 384 -10.28 -12.51 -26.27
CA ARG A 384 -10.41 -13.97 -26.12
C ARG A 384 -9.03 -14.58 -26.18
N LEU A 385 -8.76 -15.48 -25.25
CA LEU A 385 -7.57 -16.34 -25.22
C LEU A 385 -7.96 -17.72 -24.74
N THR A 386 -7.26 -18.70 -25.24
CA THR A 386 -7.32 -20.08 -24.73
C THR A 386 -6.21 -20.30 -23.68
N GLU A 387 -6.34 -21.35 -22.87
CA GLU A 387 -5.29 -21.74 -21.92
C GLU A 387 -3.96 -22.05 -22.62
N GLU A 388 -4.04 -22.65 -23.82
CA GLU A 388 -2.87 -23.00 -24.64
C GLU A 388 -2.12 -21.74 -25.11
N GLU A 389 -2.84 -20.71 -25.54
CA GLU A 389 -2.23 -19.41 -25.95
C GLU A 389 -1.57 -18.71 -24.77
N VAL A 390 -2.22 -18.67 -23.60
CA VAL A 390 -1.64 -18.12 -22.37
C VAL A 390 -0.39 -18.90 -21.97
N ARG A 391 -0.43 -20.23 -22.04
CA ARG A 391 0.70 -21.10 -21.72
C ARG A 391 1.88 -20.88 -22.68
N ALA A 392 1.61 -20.83 -23.97
CA ALA A 392 2.62 -20.57 -25.01
C ALA A 392 3.31 -19.22 -24.78
N HIS A 393 2.54 -18.17 -24.44
CA HIS A 393 3.10 -16.87 -24.09
C HIS A 393 4.06 -16.93 -22.88
N CYS A 394 3.73 -17.72 -21.86
CA CYS A 394 4.60 -17.94 -20.71
C CYS A 394 5.85 -18.77 -21.07
N GLU A 395 5.71 -19.82 -21.89
CA GLU A 395 6.81 -20.69 -22.31
C GLU A 395 7.92 -19.96 -23.07
N GLU A 396 7.57 -18.91 -23.81
CA GLU A 396 8.54 -18.07 -24.51
C GLU A 396 9.40 -17.19 -23.56
N ARG A 397 8.93 -16.93 -22.34
CA ARG A 397 9.47 -15.90 -21.45
C ARG A 397 9.89 -16.40 -20.08
N LEU A 398 9.44 -17.58 -19.68
CA LEU A 398 9.72 -18.19 -18.38
C LEU A 398 10.46 -19.50 -18.52
N ALA A 399 11.24 -19.85 -17.51
CA ALA A 399 11.77 -21.21 -17.40
C ALA A 399 10.60 -22.21 -17.26
N ALA A 400 10.73 -23.39 -17.86
CA ALA A 400 9.65 -24.39 -17.97
C ALA A 400 8.98 -24.75 -16.63
N PHE A 401 9.74 -24.73 -15.52
CA PHE A 401 9.18 -25.04 -14.20
C PHE A 401 8.32 -23.89 -13.62
N LYS A 402 8.42 -22.68 -14.14
CA LYS A 402 7.62 -21.51 -13.73
C LYS A 402 6.31 -21.37 -14.50
N VAL A 403 6.19 -22.01 -15.65
CA VAL A 403 5.01 -21.93 -16.50
C VAL A 403 3.77 -22.46 -15.76
N PRO A 404 2.65 -21.72 -15.74
CA PRO A 404 1.42 -22.16 -15.09
C PRO A 404 0.92 -23.47 -15.69
N SER A 405 0.73 -24.46 -14.83
CA SER A 405 0.14 -25.75 -15.21
C SER A 405 -1.39 -25.72 -15.17
N ILE A 406 -1.96 -24.78 -14.41
CA ILE A 406 -3.39 -24.57 -14.27
C ILE A 406 -3.67 -23.11 -14.59
N ILE A 407 -4.62 -22.84 -15.49
CA ILE A 407 -5.05 -21.50 -15.88
C ILE A 407 -6.55 -21.43 -15.70
N GLU A 408 -7.03 -20.38 -15.03
CA GLU A 408 -8.46 -20.13 -14.80
C GLU A 408 -8.78 -18.71 -15.22
N PHE A 409 -9.77 -18.54 -16.10
CA PHE A 409 -10.25 -17.22 -16.48
C PHE A 409 -11.31 -16.73 -15.51
N VAL A 410 -11.16 -15.48 -15.05
CA VAL A 410 -12.06 -14.83 -14.09
C VAL A 410 -12.62 -13.52 -14.64
N GLU A 411 -13.82 -13.16 -14.22
CA GLU A 411 -14.43 -11.89 -14.61
C GLU A 411 -13.88 -10.72 -13.80
N ASP A 412 -13.62 -10.92 -12.50
CA ASP A 412 -13.00 -9.94 -11.60
C ASP A 412 -12.30 -10.63 -10.43
N PHE A 413 -11.46 -9.88 -9.70
CA PHE A 413 -10.72 -10.35 -8.54
C PHE A 413 -11.28 -9.84 -7.23
N PRO A 414 -11.25 -10.65 -6.15
CA PRO A 414 -11.49 -10.16 -4.80
C PRO A 414 -10.39 -9.18 -4.41
N ARG A 415 -10.77 -8.03 -3.81
CA ARG A 415 -9.83 -6.95 -3.50
C ARG A 415 -9.91 -6.52 -2.05
N THR A 416 -8.76 -6.09 -1.54
CA THR A 416 -8.68 -5.38 -0.26
C THR A 416 -9.19 -3.94 -0.41
N CYS A 417 -9.39 -3.25 0.70
CA CYS A 417 -9.76 -1.82 0.70
C CYS A 417 -8.72 -0.93 0.01
N SER A 418 -7.47 -1.37 -0.10
CA SER A 418 -6.40 -0.71 -0.87
C SER A 418 -6.33 -1.15 -2.34
N MET A 419 -7.38 -1.79 -2.85
CA MET A 419 -7.52 -2.27 -4.24
C MET A 419 -6.52 -3.36 -4.67
N LYS A 420 -5.77 -3.97 -3.75
CA LYS A 420 -4.89 -5.11 -4.04
C LYS A 420 -5.69 -6.40 -4.15
N ILE A 421 -5.31 -7.29 -5.08
CA ILE A 421 -5.92 -8.62 -5.20
C ILE A 421 -5.70 -9.40 -3.90
N GLU A 422 -6.78 -9.94 -3.36
CA GLU A 422 -6.76 -10.73 -2.14
C GLU A 422 -6.54 -12.21 -2.46
N LYS A 423 -5.30 -12.58 -2.84
CA LYS A 423 -4.92 -13.92 -3.30
C LYS A 423 -5.34 -15.06 -2.37
N LYS A 424 -5.47 -14.81 -1.06
CA LYS A 424 -5.94 -15.84 -0.10
C LYS A 424 -7.37 -16.32 -0.36
N LEU A 425 -8.18 -15.55 -1.09
CA LEU A 425 -9.53 -15.90 -1.51
C LEU A 425 -9.56 -16.63 -2.85
N LEU A 426 -8.44 -16.69 -3.58
CA LEU A 426 -8.28 -17.46 -4.81
C LEU A 426 -7.85 -18.90 -4.45
N ARG A 427 -8.65 -19.88 -4.79
CA ARG A 427 -8.38 -21.30 -4.51
C ARG A 427 -8.82 -22.20 -5.63
#